data_f94bc95775c651928da6b155b7401fc5
#
_entry.id   f94bc95775c651928da6b155b7401fc5
#
_cell.length_a   1.000
_cell.length_b   1.000
_cell.length_c   1.000
_cell.angle_alpha   90.00
_cell.angle_beta   90.00
_cell.angle_gamma   90.00
#
_symmetry.space_group_name_H-M   'P 1'
#
loop_
_entity.id
_entity.type
_entity.pdbx_description
1 polymer ?
#
loop_
_entity_poly.entity_id
_entity_poly.type
_entity_poly.pdbx_seq_one_letter_code
_entity_poly.pdbx_strand_id
1 'polypeptide(L)'
;MLALNLVYEMAHQKLFELGVYKEGAERFLLNPPQQLHYSAFKETPRPVTAIVHGVVAFAHLMQLEVKVIDVMGNRELSPEQTALLVGRLARNMRLLDAGLTELKQHAVTDRAGEQFLAGLYGWIDRLDEDRRRLSQVGGLI
;
A
#
# COMPACT_ATOMS: atom_id res chain seq x y z
N MET A 1 5.32 1.53 -16.79
CA MET A 1 5.31 0.12 -16.30
C MET A 1 6.57 -0.23 -15.53
N LEU A 2 7.78 -0.06 -16.08
CA LEU A 2 9.04 -0.41 -15.41
C LEU A 2 9.19 0.26 -14.04
N ALA A 3 8.94 1.57 -13.94
CA ALA A 3 9.09 2.31 -12.68
C ALA A 3 8.17 1.77 -11.56
N LEU A 4 6.94 1.41 -11.90
CA LEU A 4 5.99 0.83 -10.95
C LEU A 4 6.47 -0.53 -10.45
N ASN A 5 6.98 -1.37 -11.34
CA ASN A 5 7.51 -2.67 -10.97
C ASN A 5 8.74 -2.54 -10.05
N LEU A 6 9.64 -1.59 -10.34
CA LEU A 6 10.80 -1.33 -9.50
C LEU A 6 10.38 -0.88 -8.09
N VAL A 7 9.44 0.04 -8.00
CA VAL A 7 8.94 0.52 -6.70
C VAL A 7 8.30 -0.62 -5.91
N TYR A 8 7.52 -1.46 -6.57
CA TYR A 8 6.89 -2.63 -5.98
C TYR A 8 7.93 -3.61 -5.41
N GLU A 9 8.94 -3.97 -6.19
CA GLU A 9 9.99 -4.89 -5.75
C GLU A 9 10.86 -4.28 -4.64
N MET A 10 11.17 -2.99 -4.71
CA MET A 10 11.92 -2.30 -3.65
C MET A 10 11.16 -2.31 -2.33
N ALA A 11 9.84 -2.17 -2.35
CA ALA A 11 9.02 -2.24 -1.15
C ALA A 11 9.12 -3.61 -0.48
N HIS A 12 9.05 -4.68 -1.26
CA HIS A 12 9.25 -6.04 -0.75
C HIS A 12 10.65 -6.23 -0.17
N GLN A 13 11.67 -5.75 -0.86
CA GLN A 13 13.06 -5.87 -0.41
C GLN A 13 13.30 -5.19 0.93
N LYS A 14 12.75 -4.00 1.14
CA LYS A 14 12.83 -3.31 2.43
C LYS A 14 12.27 -4.13 3.58
N LEU A 15 11.12 -4.77 3.36
CA LEU A 15 10.52 -5.63 4.38
C LEU A 15 11.36 -6.87 4.65
N PHE A 16 11.93 -7.49 3.63
CA PHE A 16 12.85 -8.62 3.80
C PHE A 16 14.06 -8.25 4.66
N GLU A 17 14.65 -7.08 4.44
CA GLU A 17 15.77 -6.58 5.23
C GLU A 17 15.39 -6.34 6.69
N LEU A 18 14.13 -6.02 6.97
CA LEU A 18 13.61 -5.87 8.32
C LEU A 18 13.24 -7.20 8.99
N GLY A 19 13.36 -8.32 8.30
CA GLY A 19 12.98 -9.63 8.83
C GLY A 19 11.50 -9.95 8.69
N VAL A 20 10.79 -9.26 7.82
CA VAL A 20 9.38 -9.52 7.50
C VAL A 20 9.29 -10.15 6.13
N TYR A 21 9.04 -11.45 6.09
CA TYR A 21 8.91 -12.24 4.86
C TYR A 21 7.44 -12.46 4.52
N LYS A 22 7.15 -12.96 3.32
CA LYS A 22 5.77 -13.23 2.92
C LYS A 22 5.16 -14.41 3.67
N GLU A 23 5.99 -15.36 4.07
CA GLU A 23 5.59 -16.60 4.74
C GLU A 23 5.65 -16.52 6.26
N GLY A 24 6.15 -15.43 6.82
CA GLY A 24 6.33 -15.25 8.25
C GLY A 24 7.28 -14.10 8.56
N ALA A 25 7.55 -13.86 9.83
CA ALA A 25 8.43 -12.79 10.27
C ALA A 25 9.30 -13.23 11.43
N GLU A 26 10.52 -12.69 11.50
CA GLU A 26 11.43 -12.86 12.64
C GLU A 26 11.12 -11.89 13.77
N ARG A 27 10.44 -10.77 13.46
CA ARG A 27 10.08 -9.72 14.40
C ARG A 27 8.90 -8.89 13.86
N PHE A 28 8.39 -7.98 14.67
CA PHE A 28 7.26 -7.09 14.41
C PHE A 28 5.91 -7.81 14.46
N LEU A 29 5.75 -8.92 13.75
CA LEU A 29 4.51 -9.66 13.64
C LEU A 29 4.65 -11.03 14.29
N LEU A 30 3.75 -11.34 15.22
CA LEU A 30 3.75 -12.57 16.00
C LEU A 30 2.74 -13.59 15.51
N ASN A 31 1.97 -13.27 14.49
CA ASN A 31 0.98 -14.19 13.93
C ASN A 31 1.64 -15.47 13.42
N PRO A 32 1.10 -16.66 13.77
CA PRO A 32 1.59 -17.91 13.21
C PRO A 32 1.46 -17.91 11.67
N PRO A 33 2.49 -18.35 10.91
CA PRO A 33 2.42 -18.36 9.44
C PRO A 33 1.30 -19.23 8.89
N GLN A 34 0.84 -20.22 9.65
CA GLN A 34 -0.23 -21.13 9.26
C GLN A 34 -1.62 -20.49 9.41
N GLN A 35 -1.73 -19.42 10.18
CA GLN A 35 -2.97 -18.68 10.34
C GLN A 35 -3.16 -17.75 9.12
N LEU A 36 -4.14 -18.09 8.29
CA LEU A 36 -4.37 -17.39 7.02
C LEU A 36 -5.57 -16.44 7.13
N HIS A 37 -5.44 -15.31 6.46
CA HIS A 37 -6.48 -14.29 6.32
C HIS A 37 -6.63 -13.90 4.86
N TYR A 38 -7.81 -13.45 4.46
CA TYR A 38 -8.05 -13.10 3.07
C TYR A 38 -7.19 -11.91 2.63
N SER A 39 -6.47 -12.08 1.54
CA SER A 39 -5.70 -11.03 0.88
C SER A 39 -6.42 -10.55 -0.37
N ALA A 40 -6.91 -9.30 -0.35
CA ALA A 40 -7.51 -8.68 -1.53
C ALA A 40 -6.50 -8.48 -2.66
N PHE A 41 -5.19 -8.38 -2.34
CA PHE A 41 -4.14 -8.22 -3.34
C PHE A 41 -3.95 -9.45 -4.22
N LYS A 42 -4.16 -10.63 -3.66
CA LYS A 42 -3.97 -11.92 -4.35
C LYS A 42 -5.27 -12.74 -4.48
N GLU A 43 -6.37 -12.21 -3.91
CA GLU A 43 -7.68 -12.87 -3.91
C GLU A 43 -7.63 -14.31 -3.37
N THR A 44 -6.85 -14.51 -2.30
CA THR A 44 -6.65 -15.82 -1.68
C THR A 44 -6.24 -15.64 -0.21
N PRO A 45 -6.49 -16.64 0.65
CA PRO A 45 -5.98 -16.60 2.03
C PRO A 45 -4.46 -16.62 2.07
N ARG A 46 -3.88 -15.75 2.87
CA ARG A 46 -2.43 -15.57 3.04
C ARG A 46 -2.08 -15.32 4.50
N PRO A 47 -0.83 -15.56 4.92
CA PRO A 47 -0.36 -15.11 6.22
C PRO A 47 -0.47 -13.59 6.38
N VAL A 48 -0.64 -13.11 7.60
CA VAL A 48 -0.69 -11.66 7.90
C VAL A 48 0.55 -10.95 7.36
N THR A 49 1.71 -11.56 7.43
CA THR A 49 2.97 -11.01 6.88
C THR A 49 2.88 -10.74 5.38
N ALA A 50 2.25 -11.63 4.62
CA ALA A 50 2.03 -11.42 3.18
C ALA A 50 1.07 -10.24 2.93
N ILE A 51 0.07 -10.04 3.80
CA ILE A 51 -0.83 -8.88 3.71
C ILE A 51 -0.08 -7.58 3.99
N VAL A 52 0.83 -7.57 4.98
CA VAL A 52 1.72 -6.42 5.23
C VAL A 52 2.53 -6.08 3.99
N HIS A 53 3.11 -7.08 3.33
CA HIS A 53 3.83 -6.88 2.06
C HIS A 53 2.96 -6.21 1.01
N GLY A 54 1.73 -6.66 0.84
CA GLY A 54 0.78 -6.06 -0.08
C GLY A 54 0.48 -4.61 0.25
N VAL A 55 0.18 -4.32 1.52
CA VAL A 55 -0.14 -2.96 1.99
C VAL A 55 1.04 -2.02 1.75
N VAL A 56 2.25 -2.40 2.14
CA VAL A 56 3.46 -1.57 1.98
C VAL A 56 3.76 -1.34 0.50
N ALA A 57 3.69 -2.38 -0.33
CA ALA A 57 3.93 -2.26 -1.77
C ALA A 57 2.93 -1.32 -2.44
N PHE A 58 1.64 -1.49 -2.17
CA PHE A 58 0.60 -0.65 -2.77
C PHE A 58 0.61 0.78 -2.23
N ALA A 59 1.02 1.00 -0.97
CA ALA A 59 1.23 2.35 -0.45
C ALA A 59 2.33 3.08 -1.21
N HIS A 60 3.45 2.41 -1.51
CA HIS A 60 4.52 2.98 -2.33
C HIS A 60 4.06 3.28 -3.76
N LEU A 61 3.30 2.36 -4.39
CA LEU A 61 2.74 2.59 -5.72
C LEU A 61 1.81 3.81 -5.73
N MET A 62 0.94 3.90 -4.73
CA MET A 62 0.01 5.02 -4.61
C MET A 62 0.74 6.35 -4.39
N GLN A 63 1.80 6.36 -3.58
CA GLN A 63 2.63 7.55 -3.40
C GLN A 63 3.24 8.01 -4.71
N LEU A 64 3.76 7.09 -5.52
CA LEU A 64 4.30 7.42 -6.83
C LEU A 64 3.22 8.00 -7.75
N GLU A 65 2.05 7.39 -7.81
CA GLU A 65 0.93 7.84 -8.65
C GLU A 65 0.44 9.22 -8.26
N VAL A 66 0.28 9.47 -6.95
CA VAL A 66 -0.08 10.80 -6.43
C VAL A 66 0.97 11.83 -6.81
N LYS A 67 2.25 11.48 -6.71
CA LYS A 67 3.37 12.36 -7.07
C LYS A 67 3.37 12.68 -8.56
N VAL A 68 3.10 11.70 -9.40
CA VAL A 68 3.02 11.90 -10.86
C VAL A 68 1.89 12.89 -11.20
N ILE A 69 0.71 12.72 -10.61
CA ILE A 69 -0.40 13.64 -10.83
C ILE A 69 -0.07 15.05 -10.34
N ASP A 70 0.54 15.17 -9.16
CA ASP A 70 0.90 16.45 -8.55
C ASP A 70 1.91 17.23 -9.41
N VAL A 71 2.95 16.53 -9.92
CA VAL A 71 4.04 17.14 -10.69
C VAL A 71 3.64 17.40 -12.14
N MET A 72 3.02 16.43 -12.79
CA MET A 72 2.69 16.51 -14.22
C MET A 72 1.34 17.18 -14.47
N GLY A 73 0.37 16.94 -13.59
CA GLY A 73 -0.94 17.60 -13.62
C GLY A 73 -1.61 17.65 -15.00
N ASN A 74 -2.26 18.79 -15.28
CA ASN A 74 -2.95 19.01 -16.56
C ASN A 74 -2.03 19.41 -17.71
N ARG A 75 -0.72 19.58 -17.46
CA ARG A 75 0.21 20.13 -18.46
C ARG A 75 0.79 19.07 -19.39
N GLU A 76 1.04 17.87 -18.84
CA GLU A 76 1.81 16.84 -19.54
C GLU A 76 1.05 15.52 -19.71
N LEU A 77 -0.09 15.37 -19.04
CA LEU A 77 -0.92 14.18 -19.15
C LEU A 77 -2.09 14.44 -20.11
N SER A 78 -2.31 13.50 -21.03
CA SER A 78 -3.52 13.52 -21.85
C SER A 78 -4.75 13.17 -20.97
N PRO A 79 -5.98 13.51 -21.43
CA PRO A 79 -7.20 13.08 -20.74
C PRO A 79 -7.27 11.57 -20.51
N GLU A 80 -6.81 10.76 -21.48
CA GLU A 80 -6.77 9.30 -21.39
C GLU A 80 -5.77 8.83 -20.31
N GLN A 81 -4.59 9.44 -20.26
CA GLN A 81 -3.59 9.14 -19.23
C GLN A 81 -4.08 9.52 -17.85
N THR A 82 -4.71 10.67 -17.71
CA THR A 82 -5.30 11.12 -16.44
C THR A 82 -6.38 10.15 -15.97
N ALA A 83 -7.31 9.77 -16.87
CA ALA A 83 -8.38 8.81 -16.54
C ALA A 83 -7.81 7.46 -16.10
N LEU A 84 -6.74 6.98 -16.75
CA LEU A 84 -6.08 5.73 -16.39
C LEU A 84 -5.45 5.80 -14.99
N LEU A 85 -4.76 6.89 -14.68
CA LEU A 85 -4.15 7.10 -13.35
C LEU A 85 -5.21 7.21 -12.26
N VAL A 86 -6.28 7.95 -12.52
CA VAL A 86 -7.40 8.09 -11.57
C VAL A 86 -8.05 6.73 -11.27
N GLY A 87 -8.31 5.94 -12.31
CA GLY A 87 -8.87 4.60 -12.15
C GLY A 87 -7.95 3.69 -11.35
N ARG A 88 -6.65 3.77 -11.59
CA ARG A 88 -5.63 3.00 -10.87
C ARG A 88 -5.55 3.41 -9.39
N LEU A 89 -5.56 4.71 -9.09
CA LEU A 89 -5.60 5.22 -7.72
C LEU A 89 -6.82 4.71 -6.95
N ALA A 90 -7.99 4.79 -7.57
CA ALA A 90 -9.23 4.32 -6.95
C ALA A 90 -9.16 2.81 -6.65
N ARG A 91 -8.65 2.02 -7.58
CA ARG A 91 -8.45 0.57 -7.40
C ARG A 91 -7.46 0.29 -6.27
N ASN A 92 -6.31 0.95 -6.28
CA ASN A 92 -5.27 0.75 -5.29
C ASN A 92 -5.73 1.16 -3.89
N MET A 93 -6.52 2.22 -3.79
CA MET A 93 -7.11 2.64 -2.51
C MET A 93 -8.05 1.59 -1.94
N ARG A 94 -8.91 0.99 -2.78
CA ARG A 94 -9.79 -0.10 -2.33
C ARG A 94 -9.01 -1.31 -1.81
N LEU A 95 -7.93 -1.68 -2.51
CA LEU A 95 -7.07 -2.79 -2.09
C LEU A 95 -6.35 -2.48 -0.77
N LEU A 96 -5.85 -1.24 -0.62
CA LEU A 96 -5.23 -0.79 0.62
C LEU A 96 -6.23 -0.82 1.78
N ASP A 97 -7.43 -0.30 1.61
CA ASP A 97 -8.46 -0.31 2.64
C ASP A 97 -8.81 -1.73 3.09
N ALA A 98 -8.93 -2.65 2.16
CA ALA A 98 -9.18 -4.06 2.47
C ALA A 98 -8.01 -4.67 3.26
N GLY A 99 -6.78 -4.42 2.84
CA GLY A 99 -5.57 -4.89 3.53
C GLY A 99 -5.44 -4.29 4.93
N LEU A 100 -5.68 -2.99 5.08
CA LEU A 100 -5.66 -2.32 6.38
C LEU A 100 -6.72 -2.89 7.34
N THR A 101 -7.90 -3.17 6.85
CA THR A 101 -8.97 -3.79 7.64
C THR A 101 -8.52 -5.14 8.20
N GLU A 102 -7.92 -5.99 7.37
CA GLU A 102 -7.37 -7.27 7.80
C GLU A 102 -6.26 -7.11 8.84
N LEU A 103 -5.33 -6.17 8.64
CA LEU A 103 -4.24 -5.92 9.58
C LEU A 103 -4.75 -5.39 10.91
N LYS A 104 -5.69 -4.45 10.91
CA LYS A 104 -6.23 -3.87 12.14
C LYS A 104 -7.01 -4.89 12.96
N GLN A 105 -7.67 -5.84 12.30
CA GLN A 105 -8.44 -6.89 12.97
C GLN A 105 -7.57 -8.04 13.47
N HIS A 106 -6.52 -8.42 12.74
CA HIS A 106 -5.85 -9.71 12.93
C HIS A 106 -4.36 -9.63 13.25
N ALA A 107 -3.68 -8.51 13.00
CA ALA A 107 -2.25 -8.41 13.26
C ALA A 107 -1.98 -8.46 14.77
N VAL A 108 -1.12 -9.39 15.17
CA VAL A 108 -0.57 -9.49 16.51
C VAL A 108 0.89 -9.07 16.45
N THR A 109 1.28 -8.07 17.23
CA THR A 109 2.59 -7.44 17.12
C THR A 109 3.35 -7.48 18.44
N ASP A 110 4.69 -7.46 18.34
CA ASP A 110 5.53 -7.01 19.43
C ASP A 110 5.47 -5.47 19.53
N ARG A 111 6.19 -4.90 20.51
CA ARG A 111 6.19 -3.44 20.70
C ARG A 111 6.71 -2.67 19.48
N ALA A 112 7.78 -3.16 18.87
CA ALA A 112 8.34 -2.54 17.67
C ALA A 112 7.38 -2.66 16.48
N GLY A 113 6.68 -3.78 16.36
CA GLY A 113 5.66 -4.00 15.34
C GLY A 113 4.44 -3.09 15.50
N GLU A 114 4.03 -2.82 16.73
CA GLU A 114 2.98 -1.85 17.01
C GLU A 114 3.35 -0.46 16.50
N GLN A 115 4.58 -0.01 16.77
CA GLN A 115 5.09 1.27 16.26
C GLN A 115 5.21 1.28 14.74
N PHE A 116 5.68 0.18 14.16
CA PHE A 116 5.80 0.03 12.71
C PHE A 116 4.44 0.15 12.02
N LEU A 117 3.43 -0.56 12.50
CA LEU A 117 2.08 -0.49 11.92
C LEU A 117 1.44 0.88 12.15
N ALA A 118 1.62 1.50 13.30
CA ALA A 118 1.13 2.86 13.54
C ALA A 118 1.73 3.87 12.54
N GLY A 119 3.03 3.76 12.27
CA GLY A 119 3.71 4.58 11.26
C GLY A 119 3.17 4.32 9.85
N LEU A 120 2.94 3.06 9.51
CA LEU A 120 2.36 2.67 8.23
C LEU A 120 0.95 3.23 8.05
N TYR A 121 0.10 3.10 9.05
CA TYR A 121 -1.27 3.61 9.02
C TYR A 121 -1.29 5.14 8.87
N GLY A 122 -0.44 5.85 9.63
CA GLY A 122 -0.31 7.29 9.52
C GLY A 122 0.16 7.75 8.14
N TRP A 123 1.09 7.02 7.52
CA TRP A 123 1.54 7.31 6.16
C TRP A 123 0.42 7.14 5.15
N ILE A 124 -0.36 6.07 5.23
CA ILE A 124 -1.48 5.83 4.32
C ILE A 124 -2.57 6.88 4.50
N ASP A 125 -2.84 7.31 5.73
CA ASP A 125 -3.78 8.41 5.98
C ASP A 125 -3.33 9.71 5.29
N ARG A 126 -2.04 10.03 5.35
CA ARG A 126 -1.48 11.20 4.65
C ARG A 126 -1.59 11.08 3.13
N LEU A 127 -1.37 9.88 2.59
CA LEU A 127 -1.55 9.63 1.15
C LEU A 127 -3.01 9.84 0.72
N ASP A 128 -3.94 9.41 1.54
CA ASP A 128 -5.36 9.60 1.25
C ASP A 128 -5.75 11.08 1.32
N GLU A 129 -5.22 11.84 2.26
CA GLU A 129 -5.40 13.29 2.33
C GLU A 129 -4.83 13.99 1.09
N ASP A 130 -3.62 13.61 0.67
CA ASP A 130 -3.00 14.14 -0.55
C ASP A 130 -3.85 13.85 -1.79
N ARG A 131 -4.36 12.63 -1.90
CA ARG A 131 -5.26 12.25 -2.97
C ARG A 131 -6.53 13.10 -3.00
N ARG A 132 -7.15 13.30 -1.83
CA ARG A 132 -8.37 14.14 -1.71
C ARG A 132 -8.09 15.58 -2.09
N ARG A 133 -6.95 16.13 -1.68
CA ARG A 133 -6.53 17.48 -2.01
C ARG A 133 -6.38 17.66 -3.52
N LEU A 134 -5.76 16.72 -4.21
CA LEU A 134 -5.64 16.74 -5.66
C LEU A 134 -7.00 16.70 -6.34
N SER A 135 -7.94 15.94 -5.80
CA SER A 135 -9.32 15.86 -6.28
C SER A 135 -10.03 17.22 -6.20
N GLN A 136 -9.84 17.94 -5.10
CA GLN A 136 -10.50 19.24 -4.88
C GLN A 136 -9.92 20.36 -5.74
N VAL A 137 -8.59 20.37 -5.95
CA VAL A 137 -7.89 21.45 -6.65
C VAL A 137 -8.01 21.32 -8.16
N GLY A 138 -7.99 20.11 -8.71
CA GLY A 138 -7.94 19.87 -10.14
C GLY A 138 -9.20 19.30 -10.78
N GLY A 139 -10.19 18.86 -10.00
CA GLY A 139 -11.30 18.08 -10.52
C GLY A 139 -10.84 16.77 -11.19
N LEU A 140 -9.64 16.31 -10.84
CA LEU A 140 -8.96 15.19 -11.50
C LEU A 140 -9.39 13.83 -10.98
N ILE A 141 -9.88 13.79 -9.74
CA ILE A 141 -10.20 12.51 -9.11
C ILE A 141 -11.62 12.50 -8.55
#